data_abf0286d6657ec572369818dd6b3a663
#
_entry.id   abf0286d6657ec572369818dd6b3a663
#
_cell.length_a   1.000
_cell.length_b   1.000
_cell.length_c   1.000
_cell.angle_alpha   90.00
_cell.angle_beta   90.00
_cell.angle_gamma   90.00
#
_symmetry.space_group_name_H-M   'P 1'
#
loop_
_entity.id
_entity.type
_entity.pdbx_description
1 polymer ?
#
loop_
_entity_poly.entity_id
_entity_poly.type
_entity_poly.pdbx_seq_one_letter_code
_entity_poly.pdbx_strand_id
1 'polypeptide(L)'
;MKIIHCADIHLDSKMSANLTKEKARERKTELLTTFQNMVTYGAEQGVAAIIIAGDLFDTKNVSATARNVVKDLIQGHPKIAFYYLQGNHDEGSFTSGLSELPENLHLFGNNWTSYELSGTENTSGKGVAVTGVELTPENSGSIYNTLSLDVDQCNIVVLHRSEERRVG
;
A
#
# COMPACT_ATOMS: atom_id res chain seq x y z
N MET A 1 -7.36 18.40 4.30
CA MET A 1 -6.49 17.21 4.32
C MET A 1 -6.22 16.75 2.89
N LYS A 2 -5.01 16.27 2.62
CA LYS A 2 -4.63 15.63 1.34
C LYS A 2 -4.15 14.21 1.61
N ILE A 3 -4.50 13.28 0.74
CA ILE A 3 -4.09 11.86 0.78
C ILE A 3 -3.65 11.46 -0.62
N ILE A 4 -2.60 10.65 -0.73
CA ILE A 4 -2.25 9.97 -1.97
C ILE A 4 -2.76 8.53 -1.88
N HIS A 5 -3.40 8.06 -2.94
CA HIS A 5 -3.77 6.66 -3.11
C HIS A 5 -3.04 6.09 -4.32
N CYS A 6 -2.43 4.94 -4.15
CA CYS A 6 -1.77 4.17 -5.20
C CYS A 6 -2.04 2.68 -5.04
N ALA A 7 -1.98 1.96 -6.16
CA ALA A 7 -2.13 0.51 -6.24
C ALA A 7 -1.34 -0.01 -7.45
N ASP A 8 -1.12 -1.32 -7.53
CA ASP A 8 -0.54 -2.00 -8.70
C ASP A 8 0.79 -1.38 -9.17
N ILE A 9 1.67 -1.04 -8.25
CA ILE A 9 2.95 -0.39 -8.56
C ILE A 9 3.95 -1.39 -9.12
N HIS A 10 3.88 -2.65 -8.68
CA HIS A 10 4.70 -3.77 -9.13
C HIS A 10 6.21 -3.48 -9.12
N LEU A 11 6.70 -2.91 -8.01
CA LEU A 11 8.13 -2.72 -7.80
C LEU A 11 8.88 -4.05 -7.90
N ASP A 12 10.11 -4.00 -8.37
CA ASP A 12 11.00 -5.16 -8.55
C ASP A 12 10.45 -6.24 -9.51
N SER A 13 9.50 -5.88 -10.37
CA SER A 13 8.97 -6.77 -11.42
C SER A 13 10.10 -7.35 -12.27
N LYS A 14 9.99 -8.63 -12.61
CA LYS A 14 11.01 -9.31 -13.45
C LYS A 14 11.13 -8.76 -14.85
N MET A 15 10.08 -8.11 -15.35
CA MET A 15 10.01 -7.49 -16.69
C MET A 15 10.57 -8.40 -17.80
N SER A 16 10.25 -9.69 -17.73
CA SER A 16 10.87 -10.73 -18.56
C SER A 16 10.33 -10.81 -19.99
N ALA A 17 9.26 -10.08 -20.31
CA ALA A 17 8.62 -10.14 -21.62
C ALA A 17 9.27 -9.15 -22.59
N ASN A 18 9.99 -9.68 -23.59
CA ASN A 18 10.50 -8.93 -24.77
C ASN A 18 11.46 -7.76 -24.50
N LEU A 19 12.11 -7.70 -23.32
CA LEU A 19 13.11 -6.68 -23.00
C LEU A 19 14.51 -7.28 -22.92
N THR A 20 15.52 -6.51 -23.35
CA THR A 20 16.90 -6.85 -23.03
C THR A 20 17.15 -6.70 -21.54
N LYS A 21 18.19 -7.36 -21.02
CA LYS A 21 18.55 -7.27 -19.59
C LYS A 21 18.80 -5.83 -19.12
N GLU A 22 19.43 -5.03 -19.97
CA GLU A 22 19.70 -3.60 -19.71
C GLU A 22 18.39 -2.83 -19.57
N LYS A 23 17.48 -2.98 -20.54
CA LYS A 23 16.17 -2.30 -20.53
C LYS A 23 15.31 -2.75 -19.34
N ALA A 24 15.32 -4.03 -19.00
CA ALA A 24 14.62 -4.51 -17.83
C ALA A 24 15.15 -3.88 -16.53
N ARG A 25 16.47 -3.72 -16.40
CA ARG A 25 17.10 -3.03 -15.27
C ARG A 25 16.77 -1.55 -15.21
N GLU A 26 16.79 -0.87 -16.36
CA GLU A 26 16.38 0.53 -16.49
C GLU A 26 14.94 0.73 -15.99
N ARG A 27 14.00 -0.08 -16.48
CA ARG A 27 12.58 -0.01 -16.08
C ARG A 27 12.37 -0.25 -14.58
N LYS A 28 13.09 -1.19 -13.99
CA LYS A 28 13.06 -1.41 -12.53
C LYS A 28 13.49 -0.16 -11.76
N THR A 29 14.57 0.48 -12.22
CA THR A 29 15.06 1.71 -11.60
C THR A 29 14.08 2.86 -11.78
N GLU A 30 13.46 3.00 -12.95
CA GLU A 30 12.43 4.01 -13.21
C GLU A 30 11.22 3.86 -12.28
N LEU A 31 10.71 2.63 -12.10
CA LEU A 31 9.59 2.38 -11.19
C LEU A 31 9.92 2.78 -9.75
N LEU A 32 11.10 2.38 -9.29
CA LEU A 32 11.55 2.70 -7.94
C LEU A 32 11.72 4.22 -7.76
N THR A 33 12.33 4.89 -8.74
CA THR A 33 12.49 6.35 -8.76
C THR A 33 11.12 7.05 -8.80
N THR A 34 10.16 6.52 -9.56
CA THR A 34 8.80 7.08 -9.62
C THR A 34 8.11 6.98 -8.25
N PHE A 35 8.24 5.86 -7.57
CA PHE A 35 7.72 5.70 -6.22
C PHE A 35 8.38 6.68 -5.22
N GLN A 36 9.72 6.84 -5.29
CA GLN A 36 10.45 7.82 -4.49
C GLN A 36 9.94 9.25 -4.74
N ASN A 37 9.79 9.63 -6.01
CA ASN A 37 9.29 10.95 -6.40
C ASN A 37 7.86 11.18 -5.89
N MET A 38 7.00 10.18 -5.93
CA MET A 38 5.64 10.26 -5.39
C MET A 38 5.65 10.54 -3.88
N VAL A 39 6.48 9.84 -3.11
CA VAL A 39 6.59 10.04 -1.66
C VAL A 39 7.15 11.43 -1.36
N THR A 40 8.21 11.85 -2.06
CA THR A 40 8.81 13.19 -1.93
C THR A 40 7.80 14.28 -2.25
N TYR A 41 7.08 14.15 -3.35
CA TYR A 41 6.00 15.07 -3.72
C TYR A 41 4.93 15.12 -2.63
N GLY A 42 4.54 13.98 -2.08
CA GLY A 42 3.60 13.90 -0.97
C GLY A 42 4.06 14.72 0.24
N ALA A 43 5.34 14.58 0.60
CA ALA A 43 5.93 15.34 1.70
C ALA A 43 5.93 16.86 1.43
N GLU A 44 6.31 17.28 0.22
CA GLU A 44 6.30 18.68 -0.21
C GLU A 44 4.88 19.28 -0.20
N GLN A 45 3.87 18.49 -0.58
CA GLN A 45 2.47 18.89 -0.58
C GLN A 45 1.80 18.81 0.79
N GLY A 46 2.49 18.32 1.82
CA GLY A 46 1.96 18.15 3.16
C GLY A 46 0.79 17.15 3.19
N VAL A 47 0.91 16.01 2.51
CA VAL A 47 -0.10 14.96 2.59
C VAL A 47 -0.08 14.31 3.97
N ALA A 48 -1.26 14.01 4.49
CA ALA A 48 -1.40 13.35 5.79
C ALA A 48 -1.13 11.85 5.70
N ALA A 49 -1.47 11.24 4.55
CA ALA A 49 -1.32 9.81 4.37
C ALA A 49 -1.02 9.41 2.92
N ILE A 50 -0.37 8.25 2.77
CA ILE A 50 -0.23 7.52 1.52
C ILE A 50 -0.86 6.14 1.73
N ILE A 51 -1.86 5.81 0.92
CA ILE A 51 -2.55 4.52 0.94
C ILE A 51 -2.03 3.70 -0.23
N ILE A 52 -1.44 2.55 0.06
CA ILE A 52 -0.93 1.57 -0.90
C ILE A 52 -1.92 0.40 -0.89
N ALA A 53 -2.78 0.35 -1.90
CA ALA A 53 -3.88 -0.59 -1.95
C ALA A 53 -3.56 -1.80 -2.83
N GLY A 54 -2.62 -2.61 -2.39
CA GLY A 54 -2.23 -3.87 -3.02
C GLY A 54 -1.16 -3.75 -4.10
N ASP A 55 -0.49 -4.87 -4.35
CA ASP A 55 0.49 -5.10 -5.41
C ASP A 55 1.60 -4.03 -5.48
N LEU A 56 2.17 -3.71 -4.31
CA LEU A 56 3.34 -2.85 -4.23
C LEU A 56 4.55 -3.51 -4.92
N PHE A 57 4.69 -4.82 -4.77
CA PHE A 57 5.72 -5.63 -5.40
C PHE A 57 5.10 -6.69 -6.32
N ASP A 58 5.86 -7.14 -7.33
CA ASP A 58 5.40 -8.13 -8.32
C ASP A 58 5.95 -9.54 -8.03
N THR A 59 6.50 -9.79 -6.88
CA THR A 59 7.17 -11.06 -6.58
C THR A 59 7.23 -11.35 -5.09
N LYS A 60 7.02 -12.62 -4.74
CA LYS A 60 7.23 -13.12 -3.37
C LYS A 60 8.69 -12.97 -2.90
N ASN A 61 9.65 -12.87 -3.81
CA ASN A 61 11.08 -12.72 -3.52
C ASN A 61 11.57 -11.31 -3.89
N VAL A 62 11.14 -10.33 -3.13
CA VAL A 62 11.58 -8.94 -3.30
C VAL A 62 13.06 -8.81 -2.99
N SER A 63 13.81 -8.10 -3.85
CA SER A 63 15.21 -7.82 -3.59
C SER A 63 15.40 -7.00 -2.32
N ALA A 64 16.48 -7.28 -1.58
CA ALA A 64 16.82 -6.51 -0.39
C ALA A 64 16.94 -4.99 -0.70
N THR A 65 17.44 -4.66 -1.87
CA THR A 65 17.57 -3.27 -2.33
C THR A 65 16.20 -2.58 -2.43
N ALA A 66 15.24 -3.18 -3.14
CA ALA A 66 13.90 -2.59 -3.30
C ALA A 66 13.18 -2.47 -1.94
N ARG A 67 13.28 -3.51 -1.11
CA ARG A 67 12.70 -3.52 0.23
C ARG A 67 13.27 -2.40 1.11
N ASN A 68 14.60 -2.28 1.15
CA ASN A 68 15.27 -1.27 1.98
C ASN A 68 14.93 0.14 1.51
N VAL A 69 14.90 0.40 0.20
CA VAL A 69 14.51 1.72 -0.32
C VAL A 69 13.09 2.09 0.11
N VAL A 70 12.13 1.17 0.01
CA VAL A 70 10.75 1.44 0.45
C VAL A 70 10.71 1.67 1.96
N LYS A 71 11.39 0.84 2.76
CA LYS A 71 11.49 1.02 4.20
C LYS A 71 12.07 2.39 4.57
N ASP A 72 13.21 2.74 3.97
CA ASP A 72 13.93 3.99 4.26
C ASP A 72 13.09 5.21 3.87
N LEU A 73 12.33 5.12 2.79
CA LEU A 73 11.37 6.17 2.39
C LEU A 73 10.26 6.36 3.44
N ILE A 74 9.69 5.28 3.94
CA ILE A 74 8.65 5.33 4.97
C ILE A 74 9.22 5.93 6.25
N GLN A 75 10.36 5.44 6.73
CA GLN A 75 11.02 5.94 7.94
C GLN A 75 11.50 7.39 7.80
N GLY A 76 11.95 7.77 6.60
CA GLY A 76 12.41 9.14 6.32
C GLY A 76 11.29 10.19 6.28
N HIS A 77 10.03 9.77 6.26
CA HIS A 77 8.87 10.65 6.21
C HIS A 77 7.89 10.41 7.38
N PRO A 78 8.34 10.61 8.64
CA PRO A 78 7.54 10.24 9.83
C PRO A 78 6.25 11.05 10.02
N LYS A 79 6.09 12.16 9.27
CA LYS A 79 4.86 12.97 9.29
C LYS A 79 3.77 12.43 8.35
N ILE A 80 4.08 11.45 7.51
CA ILE A 80 3.14 10.81 6.61
C ILE A 80 2.78 9.45 7.19
N ALA A 81 1.50 9.18 7.37
CA ALA A 81 1.02 7.83 7.70
C ALA A 81 0.95 6.98 6.42
N PHE A 82 1.58 5.82 6.44
CA PHE A 82 1.52 4.87 5.34
C PHE A 82 0.57 3.74 5.70
N TYR A 83 -0.44 3.53 4.89
CA TYR A 83 -1.38 2.42 5.01
C TYR A 83 -1.11 1.43 3.90
N TYR A 84 -0.71 0.22 4.26
CA TYR A 84 -0.34 -0.81 3.30
C TYR A 84 -1.26 -2.02 3.41
N LEU A 85 -1.94 -2.31 2.32
CA LEU A 85 -2.72 -3.50 2.11
C LEU A 85 -1.96 -4.38 1.12
N GLN A 86 -1.70 -5.63 1.48
CA GLN A 86 -1.03 -6.57 0.59
C GLN A 86 -1.97 -6.99 -0.56
N GLY A 87 -1.39 -7.12 -1.75
CA GLY A 87 -2.04 -7.77 -2.88
C GLY A 87 -1.63 -9.23 -3.00
N ASN A 88 -2.17 -9.90 -3.99
CA ASN A 88 -1.88 -11.33 -4.22
C ASN A 88 -0.43 -11.57 -4.69
N HIS A 89 0.24 -10.57 -5.24
CA HIS A 89 1.61 -10.67 -5.74
C HIS A 89 2.65 -10.44 -4.67
N ASP A 90 2.37 -9.65 -3.65
CA ASP A 90 3.33 -9.26 -2.61
C ASP A 90 3.15 -9.98 -1.26
N GLU A 91 2.45 -11.11 -1.24
CA GLU A 91 2.16 -11.93 -0.07
C GLU A 91 3.42 -12.24 0.77
N GLY A 92 3.53 -11.58 1.93
CA GLY A 92 4.65 -11.71 2.86
C GLY A 92 5.99 -11.13 2.39
N SER A 93 6.09 -10.59 1.18
CA SER A 93 7.36 -10.24 0.55
C SER A 93 8.05 -9.02 1.14
N PHE A 94 7.28 -8.05 1.61
CA PHE A 94 7.82 -6.80 2.17
C PHE A 94 8.10 -6.93 3.67
N THR A 95 7.09 -7.30 4.44
CA THR A 95 7.13 -7.26 5.91
C THR A 95 7.99 -8.37 6.52
N SER A 96 8.01 -9.57 5.91
CA SER A 96 8.77 -10.72 6.41
C SER A 96 10.29 -10.51 6.41
N GLY A 97 10.79 -9.55 5.66
CA GLY A 97 12.22 -9.24 5.59
C GLY A 97 12.64 -8.01 6.39
N LEU A 98 11.72 -7.41 7.16
CA LEU A 98 12.00 -6.27 8.03
C LEU A 98 12.22 -6.76 9.46
N SER A 99 13.35 -6.36 10.07
CA SER A 99 13.62 -6.63 11.50
C SER A 99 12.67 -5.84 12.42
N GLU A 100 12.30 -4.64 11.99
CA GLU A 100 11.37 -3.74 12.69
C GLU A 100 10.54 -3.00 11.65
N LEU A 101 9.23 -2.87 11.94
CA LEU A 101 8.33 -2.08 11.12
C LEU A 101 8.47 -0.58 11.47
N PRO A 102 8.46 0.32 10.48
CA PRO A 102 8.37 1.75 10.73
C PRO A 102 7.12 2.10 11.55
N GLU A 103 7.24 3.00 12.52
CA GLU A 103 6.12 3.41 13.39
C GLU A 103 4.95 4.03 12.62
N ASN A 104 5.25 4.67 11.49
CA ASN A 104 4.27 5.30 10.61
C ASN A 104 3.74 4.38 9.50
N LEU A 105 4.05 3.06 9.56
CA LEU A 105 3.54 2.05 8.66
C LEU A 105 2.43 1.23 9.33
N HIS A 106 1.23 1.31 8.78
CA HIS A 106 0.04 0.61 9.23
C HIS A 106 -0.30 -0.50 8.24
N LEU A 107 -0.42 -1.73 8.75
CA LEU A 107 -0.70 -2.91 7.94
C LEU A 107 -2.14 -3.36 8.14
N PHE A 108 -2.77 -3.80 7.07
CA PHE A 108 -4.04 -4.51 7.14
C PHE A 108 -3.80 -6.02 7.13
N GLY A 109 -4.77 -6.77 7.61
CA GLY A 109 -4.73 -8.23 7.66
C GLY A 109 -6.06 -8.83 7.20
N ASN A 110 -6.28 -10.11 7.50
CA ASN A 110 -7.43 -10.89 7.03
C ASN A 110 -8.77 -10.53 7.71
N ASN A 111 -8.75 -9.62 8.67
CA ASN A 111 -9.94 -9.07 9.33
C ASN A 111 -9.96 -7.56 9.16
N TRP A 112 -11.16 -6.98 9.15
CA TRP A 112 -11.31 -5.53 9.11
C TRP A 112 -10.52 -4.85 10.22
N THR A 113 -9.64 -3.97 9.85
CA THR A 113 -8.83 -3.16 10.77
C THR A 113 -9.02 -1.69 10.41
N SER A 114 -9.30 -0.88 11.41
CA SER A 114 -9.49 0.57 11.26
C SER A 114 -8.38 1.31 11.99
N TYR A 115 -7.83 2.30 11.34
CA TYR A 115 -6.85 3.23 11.91
C TYR A 115 -7.41 4.64 11.85
N GLU A 116 -7.33 5.36 12.96
CA GLU A 116 -7.64 6.79 12.97
C GLU A 116 -6.44 7.57 12.41
N LEU A 117 -6.71 8.43 11.44
CA LEU A 117 -5.72 9.35 10.91
C LEU A 117 -5.63 10.56 11.85
N SER A 118 -4.72 10.44 12.82
CA SER A 118 -4.55 11.38 13.93
C SER A 118 -4.24 12.81 13.46
N GLY A 119 -4.78 13.81 14.16
CA GLY A 119 -4.49 15.23 13.91
C GLY A 119 -5.15 15.79 12.65
N THR A 120 -6.06 15.04 12.03
CA THR A 120 -6.79 15.49 10.84
C THR A 120 -8.29 15.45 11.09
N GLU A 121 -8.89 16.63 11.05
CA GLU A 121 -10.33 16.75 10.87
C GLU A 121 -10.61 17.00 9.39
N ASN A 122 -11.69 16.44 8.88
CA ASN A 122 -12.18 16.83 7.58
C ASN A 122 -12.77 18.25 7.66
N THR A 123 -13.20 18.79 6.53
CA THR A 123 -13.84 20.12 6.46
C THR A 123 -15.10 20.26 7.31
N SER A 124 -15.65 19.15 7.80
CA SER A 124 -16.83 19.09 8.66
C SER A 124 -16.49 18.89 10.14
N GLY A 125 -15.20 18.93 10.52
CA GLY A 125 -14.74 18.69 11.90
C GLY A 125 -14.82 17.25 12.37
N LYS A 126 -15.05 16.29 11.47
CA LYS A 126 -15.13 14.86 11.79
C LYS A 126 -13.76 14.21 11.65
N GLY A 127 -13.44 13.26 12.51
CA GLY A 127 -12.26 12.39 12.39
C GLY A 127 -12.25 11.61 11.06
N VAL A 128 -11.09 11.13 10.66
CA VAL A 128 -10.92 10.32 9.46
C VAL A 128 -10.41 8.95 9.85
N ALA A 129 -11.12 7.89 9.44
CA ALA A 129 -10.71 6.52 9.62
C ALA A 129 -10.34 5.87 8.29
N VAL A 130 -9.24 5.13 8.28
CA VAL A 130 -8.83 4.27 7.15
C VAL A 130 -9.04 2.83 7.56
N THR A 131 -10.00 2.16 6.91
CA THR A 131 -10.42 0.79 7.23
C THR A 131 -10.08 -0.11 6.06
N GLY A 132 -9.37 -1.19 6.30
CA GLY A 132 -8.96 -2.12 5.25
C GLY A 132 -9.00 -3.56 5.69
N VAL A 133 -8.99 -4.46 4.70
CA VAL A 133 -8.90 -5.91 4.90
C VAL A 133 -8.26 -6.56 3.68
N GLU A 134 -7.38 -7.52 3.91
CA GLU A 134 -6.84 -8.38 2.87
C GLU A 134 -7.87 -9.44 2.48
N LEU A 135 -8.17 -9.53 1.18
CA LEU A 135 -9.08 -10.54 0.67
C LEU A 135 -8.33 -11.87 0.47
N THR A 136 -8.88 -12.91 1.08
CA THR A 136 -8.40 -14.28 0.92
C THR A 136 -9.51 -15.16 0.34
N PRO A 137 -9.20 -16.35 -0.21
CA PRO A 137 -10.23 -17.28 -0.67
C PRO A 137 -11.26 -17.61 0.44
N GLU A 138 -10.79 -17.66 1.70
CA GLU A 138 -11.61 -18.04 2.85
C GLU A 138 -12.58 -16.94 3.28
N ASN A 139 -12.16 -15.66 3.20
CA ASN A 139 -12.98 -14.53 3.66
C ASN A 139 -13.79 -13.85 2.55
N SER A 140 -13.38 -13.96 1.30
CA SER A 140 -13.91 -13.18 0.15
C SER A 140 -15.43 -13.31 -0.05
N GLY A 141 -16.04 -14.43 0.37
CA GLY A 141 -17.47 -14.66 0.23
C GLY A 141 -18.35 -13.94 1.29
N SER A 142 -17.79 -13.59 2.45
CA SER A 142 -18.55 -13.08 3.60
C SER A 142 -18.03 -11.78 4.17
N ILE A 143 -16.83 -11.35 3.80
CA ILE A 143 -16.14 -10.22 4.42
C ILE A 143 -16.94 -8.92 4.42
N TYR A 144 -17.69 -8.68 3.32
CA TYR A 144 -18.51 -7.46 3.20
C TYR A 144 -19.65 -7.39 4.22
N ASN A 145 -20.12 -8.55 4.72
CA ASN A 145 -21.19 -8.61 5.72
C ASN A 145 -20.71 -8.25 7.14
N THR A 146 -19.40 -8.21 7.35
CA THR A 146 -18.76 -7.93 8.63
C THR A 146 -18.18 -6.52 8.72
N LEU A 147 -18.30 -5.71 7.65
CA LEU A 147 -17.86 -4.33 7.64
C LEU A 147 -18.77 -3.49 8.56
N SER A 148 -18.15 -2.85 9.53
CA SER A 148 -18.81 -1.88 10.41
C SER A 148 -18.05 -0.56 10.36
N LEU A 149 -18.75 0.52 10.07
CA LEU A 149 -18.17 1.87 9.93
C LEU A 149 -18.86 2.83 10.90
N ASP A 150 -18.09 3.73 11.47
CA ASP A 150 -18.62 4.79 12.32
C ASP A 150 -19.20 5.91 11.43
N VAL A 151 -20.49 6.17 11.57
CA VAL A 151 -21.22 7.19 10.80
C VAL A 151 -20.81 8.63 11.15
N ASP A 152 -20.17 8.80 12.30
CA ASP A 152 -19.69 10.10 12.76
C ASP A 152 -18.27 10.44 12.28
N GLN A 153 -17.66 9.53 11.54
CA GLN A 153 -16.33 9.71 10.93
C GLN A 153 -16.40 9.81 9.41
N CYS A 154 -15.35 10.34 8.80
CA CYS A 154 -15.09 10.19 7.38
C CYS A 154 -14.37 8.85 7.15
N ASN A 155 -15.06 7.87 6.59
CA ASN A 155 -14.52 6.54 6.40
C ASN A 155 -13.92 6.38 5.01
N ILE A 156 -12.66 5.92 4.96
CA ILE A 156 -11.97 5.49 3.74
C ILE A 156 -11.83 3.98 3.84
N VAL A 157 -12.48 3.25 2.93
CA VAL A 157 -12.40 1.78 2.90
C VAL A 157 -11.42 1.36 1.82
N VAL A 158 -10.44 0.53 2.19
CA VAL A 158 -9.36 0.05 1.32
C VAL A 158 -9.54 -1.44 1.09
N LEU A 159 -9.61 -1.82 -0.18
CA LEU A 159 -9.70 -3.19 -0.66
C LEU A 159 -8.85 -3.34 -1.91
N HIS A 160 -8.26 -4.50 -2.09
CA HIS A 160 -7.61 -4.89 -3.34
C HIS A 160 -8.17 -6.22 -3.82
N ARG A 161 -8.58 -6.26 -5.08
CA ARG A 161 -9.07 -7.49 -5.74
C ARG A 161 -8.56 -7.53 -7.17
N SER A 162 -7.77 -8.53 -7.49
CA SER A 162 -7.49 -8.83 -8.88
C SER A 162 -8.74 -9.45 -9.53
N GLU A 163 -9.19 -8.85 -10.63
CA GLU A 163 -10.18 -9.50 -11.50
C GLU A 163 -9.48 -10.58 -12.35
N GLU A 164 -9.20 -11.74 -11.78
CA GLU A 164 -9.01 -12.91 -12.60
C GLU A 164 -10.35 -13.23 -13.29
N ARG A 165 -10.52 -12.79 -14.52
CA ARG A 165 -11.58 -13.32 -15.38
C ARG A 165 -11.34 -14.82 -15.51
N ARG A 166 -12.07 -15.62 -14.74
CA ARG A 166 -12.25 -17.02 -15.09
C ARG A 166 -13.01 -17.04 -16.42
N VAL A 167 -12.26 -17.16 -17.51
CA VAL A 167 -12.83 -17.56 -18.79
C VAL A 167 -13.24 -19.01 -18.60
N GLY A 168 -14.55 -19.19 -18.34
CA GLY A 168 -15.18 -20.51 -18.31
C GLY A 168 -15.39 -21.04 -19.72
#